data_fd9fd2080074eb1842a233d7fc459810
#
_entry.id   fd9fd2080074eb1842a233d7fc459810
#
_cell.length_a   1.000
_cell.length_b   1.000
_cell.length_c   1.000
_cell.angle_alpha   90.00
_cell.angle_beta   90.00
_cell.angle_gamma   90.00
#
_symmetry.space_group_name_H-M   'P 1'
#
loop_
_entity.id
_entity.type
_entity.pdbx_description
1 polymer ?
#
loop_
_entity_poly.entity_id
_entity_poly.type
_entity_poly.pdbx_seq_one_letter_code
_entity_poly.pdbx_strand_id
1 'polypeptide(L)'
;MKGCMGMLKKRVKNGDTLLVGCIMDCRSGTAVEMYHECGYDAVMIDREHTALNSETILEHLRLCRAFGIPSMVRVADLSYHEFNRFLDQAADGIMVPRIRTRAEAEHVINMVRYPPLGQRGLGGSTCPVGKYLGWPKLSEQIAHVNQQLVVGIQIETAEALADIDNILSVPGIDMAVVGNDDLSIGMGIPGQLDHPRYLKAVETIIAACRKHGVLPGIAGGDPTWVRYWRDKGMRVFWCAADVVSMWDASRKGIAAIRGSLDAKASPKSPFGAGSPKTARRIRYSK
;
A
#
# COMPACT_ATOMS: atom_id res chain seq x y z
N MET A 1 11.37 -18.87 -11.26
CA MET A 1 10.89 -17.68 -10.51
C MET A 1 9.55 -18.03 -9.86
N LYS A 2 9.57 -18.52 -8.63
CA LYS A 2 8.38 -18.56 -7.76
C LYS A 2 8.25 -17.13 -7.24
N GLY A 3 7.43 -16.32 -7.87
CA GLY A 3 7.32 -14.90 -7.58
C GLY A 3 6.79 -14.60 -6.17
N CYS A 4 6.72 -13.33 -5.81
CA CYS A 4 6.25 -12.79 -4.54
C CYS A 4 4.82 -13.18 -4.18
N MET A 5 4.06 -13.72 -5.14
CA MET A 5 2.67 -14.14 -4.91
C MET A 5 2.63 -15.13 -3.74
N GLY A 6 1.94 -14.71 -2.69
CA GLY A 6 1.85 -15.44 -1.43
C GLY A 6 2.70 -14.89 -0.29
N MET A 7 3.76 -14.13 -0.56
CA MET A 7 4.55 -13.50 0.51
C MET A 7 3.71 -12.50 1.29
N LEU A 8 3.01 -11.61 0.59
CA LEU A 8 2.13 -10.63 1.23
C LEU A 8 1.02 -11.33 2.03
N LYS A 9 0.35 -12.31 1.42
CA LYS A 9 -0.73 -13.06 2.09
C LYS A 9 -0.26 -13.78 3.35
N LYS A 10 0.93 -14.36 3.31
CA LYS A 10 1.54 -15.01 4.48
C LYS A 10 1.77 -14.02 5.61
N ARG A 11 2.33 -12.85 5.32
CA ARG A 11 2.60 -11.80 6.30
C ARG A 11 1.31 -11.24 6.89
N VAL A 12 0.30 -11.02 6.05
CA VAL A 12 -1.03 -10.57 6.48
C VAL A 12 -1.66 -11.59 7.44
N LYS A 13 -1.62 -12.89 7.09
CA LYS A 13 -2.14 -13.97 7.96
C LYS A 13 -1.39 -14.11 9.28
N ASN A 14 -0.10 -13.84 9.29
CA ASN A 14 0.71 -13.85 10.51
C ASN A 14 0.43 -12.64 11.43
N GLY A 15 -0.24 -11.60 10.93
CA GLY A 15 -0.42 -10.35 11.66
C GLY A 15 0.86 -9.52 11.75
N ASP A 16 1.77 -9.66 10.78
CA ASP A 16 3.04 -8.94 10.76
C ASP A 16 2.79 -7.43 10.60
N THR A 17 3.70 -6.62 11.15
CA THR A 17 3.73 -5.20 10.83
C THR A 17 4.28 -5.01 9.42
N LEU A 18 3.58 -4.23 8.59
CA LEU A 18 3.91 -3.93 7.20
C LEU A 18 4.15 -2.44 7.02
N LEU A 19 5.33 -2.07 6.57
CA LEU A 19 5.69 -0.71 6.16
C LEU A 19 5.58 -0.62 4.63
N VAL A 20 4.63 0.15 4.14
CA VAL A 20 4.25 0.21 2.73
C VAL A 20 4.66 1.55 2.12
N GLY A 21 5.41 1.50 1.03
CA GLY A 21 5.71 2.66 0.19
C GLY A 21 4.62 2.84 -0.87
N CYS A 22 4.18 4.08 -1.10
CA CYS A 22 3.14 4.40 -2.07
C CYS A 22 3.75 5.08 -3.30
N ILE A 23 3.49 4.55 -4.49
CA ILE A 23 3.83 5.20 -5.77
C ILE A 23 2.60 5.98 -6.23
N MET A 24 2.72 7.30 -6.26
CA MET A 24 1.63 8.20 -6.60
C MET A 24 1.88 8.99 -7.88
N ASP A 25 3.13 9.35 -8.18
CA ASP A 25 3.43 10.18 -9.36
C ASP A 25 4.68 9.73 -10.13
N CYS A 26 5.59 9.02 -9.50
CA CYS A 26 6.81 8.56 -10.15
C CYS A 26 6.51 7.51 -11.22
N ARG A 27 6.74 7.88 -12.49
CA ARG A 27 6.54 6.99 -13.64
C ARG A 27 7.73 6.06 -13.89
N SER A 28 8.88 6.38 -13.31
CA SER A 28 10.08 5.56 -13.43
C SER A 28 10.01 4.36 -12.48
N GLY A 29 10.43 3.21 -12.97
CA GLY A 29 10.63 2.02 -12.15
C GLY A 29 11.64 2.17 -11.01
N THR A 30 12.44 3.24 -11.02
CA THR A 30 13.35 3.61 -9.93
C THR A 30 12.63 3.74 -8.59
N ALA A 31 11.33 4.12 -8.58
CA ALA A 31 10.56 4.18 -7.34
C ALA A 31 10.41 2.78 -6.69
N VAL A 32 10.19 1.74 -7.48
CA VAL A 32 10.11 0.35 -6.99
C VAL A 32 11.47 -0.11 -6.44
N GLU A 33 12.55 0.15 -7.19
CA GLU A 33 13.91 -0.17 -6.77
C GLU A 33 14.27 0.52 -5.46
N MET A 34 14.00 1.82 -5.33
CA MET A 34 14.23 2.59 -4.11
C MET A 34 13.47 2.02 -2.91
N TYR A 35 12.18 1.69 -3.06
CA TYR A 35 11.42 1.11 -1.96
C TYR A 35 11.96 -0.26 -1.56
N HIS A 36 12.38 -1.07 -2.52
CA HIS A 36 13.02 -2.36 -2.25
C HIS A 36 14.33 -2.17 -1.47
N GLU A 37 15.25 -1.34 -1.97
CA GLU A 37 16.56 -1.09 -1.36
C GLU A 37 16.46 -0.40 0.02
N CYS A 38 15.43 0.41 0.23
CA CYS A 38 15.16 1.04 1.52
C CYS A 38 14.52 0.07 2.54
N GLY A 39 14.14 -1.15 2.13
CA GLY A 39 13.63 -2.18 3.02
C GLY A 39 12.14 -2.04 3.34
N TYR A 40 11.34 -1.48 2.43
CA TYR A 40 9.89 -1.50 2.57
C TYR A 40 9.35 -2.93 2.37
N ASP A 41 8.27 -3.23 3.06
CA ASP A 41 7.68 -4.57 3.08
C ASP A 41 6.76 -4.86 1.89
N ALA A 42 6.22 -3.81 1.30
CA ALA A 42 5.38 -3.84 0.11
C ALA A 42 5.32 -2.47 -0.57
N VAL A 43 4.89 -2.47 -1.82
CA VAL A 43 4.59 -1.25 -2.59
C VAL A 43 3.10 -1.22 -2.88
N MET A 44 2.46 -0.08 -2.62
CA MET A 44 1.13 0.24 -3.13
C MET A 44 1.26 1.21 -4.30
N ILE A 45 0.66 0.88 -5.42
CA ILE A 45 0.61 1.73 -6.61
C ILE A 45 -0.77 2.36 -6.67
N ASP A 46 -0.82 3.68 -6.63
CA ASP A 46 -2.10 4.39 -6.61
C ASP A 46 -2.65 4.61 -8.01
N ARG A 47 -3.90 4.23 -8.22
CA ARG A 47 -4.66 4.47 -9.45
C ARG A 47 -5.84 5.39 -9.22
N GLU A 48 -6.21 5.66 -7.96
CA GLU A 48 -7.37 6.48 -7.60
C GLU A 48 -7.09 7.98 -7.77
N HIS A 49 -6.05 8.49 -7.11
CA HIS A 49 -5.76 9.93 -7.04
C HIS A 49 -4.55 10.36 -7.87
N THR A 50 -4.20 9.59 -8.90
CA THR A 50 -3.01 9.83 -9.70
C THR A 50 -3.30 9.84 -11.19
N ALA A 51 -2.35 10.43 -11.95
CA ALA A 51 -2.37 10.37 -13.41
C ALA A 51 -1.58 9.18 -13.98
N LEU A 52 -1.26 8.18 -13.17
CA LEU A 52 -0.57 6.99 -13.63
C LEU A 52 -1.49 6.20 -14.58
N ASN A 53 -1.01 5.97 -15.79
CA ASN A 53 -1.73 5.14 -16.75
C ASN A 53 -1.46 3.64 -16.50
N SER A 54 -2.26 2.79 -17.13
CA SER A 54 -2.14 1.34 -16.97
C SER A 54 -0.77 0.80 -17.38
N GLU A 55 -0.16 1.32 -18.43
CA GLU A 55 1.16 0.87 -18.90
C GLU A 55 2.25 1.10 -17.87
N THR A 56 2.27 2.29 -17.25
CA THR A 56 3.20 2.61 -16.16
C THR A 56 2.99 1.68 -14.96
N ILE A 57 1.74 1.45 -14.56
CA ILE A 57 1.42 0.54 -13.45
C ILE A 57 1.89 -0.89 -13.75
N LEU A 58 1.69 -1.37 -15.00
CA LEU A 58 2.15 -2.69 -15.42
C LEU A 58 3.67 -2.83 -15.35
N GLU A 59 4.42 -1.79 -15.73
CA GLU A 59 5.88 -1.79 -15.56
C GLU A 59 6.29 -1.83 -14.08
N HIS A 60 5.65 -1.04 -13.22
CA HIS A 60 5.90 -1.13 -11.78
C HIS A 60 5.61 -2.54 -11.23
N LEU A 61 4.50 -3.18 -11.63
CA LEU A 61 4.20 -4.56 -11.22
C LEU A 61 5.24 -5.57 -11.71
N ARG A 62 5.77 -5.40 -12.92
CA ARG A 62 6.87 -6.23 -13.46
C ARG A 62 8.13 -6.08 -12.62
N LEU A 63 8.48 -4.85 -12.24
CA LEU A 63 9.65 -4.57 -11.42
C LEU A 63 9.46 -5.05 -9.98
N CYS A 64 8.28 -4.89 -9.38
CA CYS A 64 7.98 -5.47 -8.08
C CYS A 64 8.26 -6.99 -8.07
N ARG A 65 7.82 -7.71 -9.11
CA ARG A 65 8.14 -9.14 -9.25
C ARG A 65 9.63 -9.40 -9.46
N ALA A 66 10.32 -8.57 -10.23
CA ALA A 66 11.75 -8.75 -10.51
C ALA A 66 12.60 -8.56 -9.25
N PHE A 67 12.29 -7.55 -8.44
CA PHE A 67 12.98 -7.27 -7.18
C PHE A 67 12.50 -8.14 -6.01
N GLY A 68 11.36 -8.82 -6.15
CA GLY A 68 10.83 -9.65 -5.06
C GLY A 68 10.12 -8.86 -3.96
N ILE A 69 9.66 -7.64 -4.23
CA ILE A 69 8.85 -6.85 -3.31
C ILE A 69 7.35 -7.02 -3.62
N PRO A 70 6.52 -7.39 -2.62
CA PRO A 70 5.09 -7.51 -2.83
C PRO A 70 4.42 -6.22 -3.30
N SER A 71 3.40 -6.35 -4.15
CA SER A 71 2.71 -5.21 -4.74
C SER A 71 1.20 -5.24 -4.55
N MET A 72 0.62 -4.09 -4.31
CA MET A 72 -0.83 -3.85 -4.33
C MET A 72 -1.15 -2.69 -5.28
N VAL A 73 -2.33 -2.71 -5.87
CA VAL A 73 -2.84 -1.56 -6.63
C VAL A 73 -4.08 -1.01 -5.92
N ARG A 74 -4.08 0.28 -5.61
CA ARG A 74 -5.31 0.97 -5.22
C ARG A 74 -6.07 1.31 -6.48
N VAL A 75 -7.23 0.67 -6.65
CA VAL A 75 -8.07 0.80 -7.85
C VAL A 75 -8.87 2.11 -7.84
N ALA A 76 -9.32 2.56 -9.02
CA ALA A 76 -10.05 3.82 -9.14
C ALA A 76 -11.56 3.67 -8.84
N ASP A 77 -12.12 2.48 -9.09
CA ASP A 77 -13.54 2.20 -8.90
C ASP A 77 -13.81 0.70 -8.67
N LEU A 78 -15.08 0.33 -8.55
CA LEU A 78 -15.53 -1.04 -8.32
C LEU A 78 -15.80 -1.83 -9.62
N SER A 79 -15.32 -1.35 -10.77
CA SER A 79 -15.57 -2.03 -12.03
C SER A 79 -14.75 -3.30 -12.21
N TYR A 80 -15.34 -4.30 -12.84
CA TYR A 80 -14.67 -5.54 -13.19
C TYR A 80 -13.35 -5.32 -13.95
N HIS A 81 -13.30 -4.32 -14.84
CA HIS A 81 -12.13 -4.03 -15.64
C HIS A 81 -10.96 -3.47 -14.81
N GLU A 82 -11.24 -2.67 -13.80
CA GLU A 82 -10.19 -2.15 -12.90
C GLU A 82 -9.54 -3.29 -12.10
N PHE A 83 -10.33 -4.22 -11.59
CA PHE A 83 -9.79 -5.36 -10.87
C PHE A 83 -8.95 -6.28 -11.76
N ASN A 84 -9.53 -6.76 -12.85
CA ASN A 84 -8.86 -7.76 -13.70
C ASN A 84 -7.61 -7.23 -14.38
N ARG A 85 -7.60 -5.96 -14.80
CA ARG A 85 -6.44 -5.36 -15.46
C ARG A 85 -5.16 -5.56 -14.68
N PHE A 86 -5.18 -5.35 -13.37
CA PHE A 86 -4.00 -5.43 -12.53
C PHE A 86 -3.78 -6.84 -11.93
N LEU A 87 -4.87 -7.54 -11.61
CA LEU A 87 -4.78 -8.90 -11.09
C LEU A 87 -4.25 -9.89 -12.15
N ASP A 88 -4.60 -9.72 -13.42
CA ASP A 88 -4.07 -10.53 -14.52
C ASP A 88 -2.58 -10.25 -14.76
N GLN A 89 -2.10 -9.08 -14.37
CA GLN A 89 -0.69 -8.71 -14.38
C GLN A 89 0.06 -9.13 -13.10
N ALA A 90 -0.58 -9.99 -12.29
CA ALA A 90 -0.02 -10.59 -11.08
C ALA A 90 0.36 -9.56 -10.01
N ALA A 91 -0.48 -8.55 -9.78
CA ALA A 91 -0.48 -7.82 -8.52
C ALA A 91 -0.77 -8.81 -7.37
N ASP A 92 -0.04 -8.72 -6.27
CA ASP A 92 -0.23 -9.59 -5.10
C ASP A 92 -1.52 -9.26 -4.34
N GLY A 93 -2.03 -8.04 -4.52
CA GLY A 93 -3.29 -7.60 -3.94
C GLY A 93 -3.88 -6.38 -4.61
N ILE A 94 -5.09 -6.06 -4.18
CA ILE A 94 -5.76 -4.80 -4.49
C ILE A 94 -6.13 -4.08 -3.20
N MET A 95 -6.21 -2.76 -3.28
CA MET A 95 -6.79 -1.89 -2.27
C MET A 95 -7.99 -1.19 -2.89
N VAL A 96 -9.15 -1.33 -2.27
CA VAL A 96 -10.39 -0.79 -2.79
C VAL A 96 -10.84 0.39 -1.93
N PRO A 97 -10.85 1.61 -2.48
CA PRO A 97 -11.26 2.78 -1.74
C PRO A 97 -12.78 2.86 -1.57
N ARG A 98 -13.23 3.70 -0.65
CA ARG A 98 -14.61 4.18 -0.49
C ARG A 98 -15.68 3.09 -0.34
N ILE A 99 -15.32 1.94 0.22
CA ILE A 99 -16.31 0.91 0.60
C ILE A 99 -17.20 1.46 1.71
N ARG A 100 -18.52 1.43 1.50
CA ARG A 100 -19.53 2.01 2.41
C ARG A 100 -20.45 0.96 3.00
N THR A 101 -20.68 -0.12 2.28
CA THR A 101 -21.68 -1.13 2.65
C THR A 101 -21.14 -2.54 2.54
N ARG A 102 -21.80 -3.48 3.24
CA ARG A 102 -21.56 -4.90 3.09
C ARG A 102 -21.70 -5.37 1.64
N ALA A 103 -22.72 -4.89 0.93
CA ALA A 103 -22.98 -5.28 -0.46
C ALA A 103 -21.84 -4.87 -1.40
N GLU A 104 -21.24 -3.68 -1.22
CA GLU A 104 -20.04 -3.28 -1.96
C GLU A 104 -18.85 -4.18 -1.65
N ALA A 105 -18.64 -4.55 -0.39
CA ALA A 105 -17.57 -5.48 0.00
C ALA A 105 -17.78 -6.89 -0.60
N GLU A 106 -19.01 -7.40 -0.60
CA GLU A 106 -19.37 -8.67 -1.26
C GLU A 106 -19.16 -8.60 -2.77
N HIS A 107 -19.52 -7.48 -3.40
CA HIS A 107 -19.25 -7.25 -4.82
C HIS A 107 -17.75 -7.33 -5.13
N VAL A 108 -16.90 -6.68 -4.34
CA VAL A 108 -15.44 -6.75 -4.51
C VAL A 108 -14.97 -8.20 -4.49
N ILE A 109 -15.32 -8.96 -3.45
CA ILE A 109 -14.90 -10.36 -3.31
C ILE A 109 -15.36 -11.19 -4.52
N ASN A 110 -16.61 -10.98 -4.96
CA ASN A 110 -17.17 -11.68 -6.12
C ASN A 110 -16.40 -11.37 -7.41
N MET A 111 -15.95 -10.13 -7.60
CA MET A 111 -15.23 -9.72 -8.82
C MET A 111 -13.75 -10.17 -8.84
N VAL A 112 -13.11 -10.36 -7.70
CA VAL A 112 -11.66 -10.64 -7.62
C VAL A 112 -11.31 -12.12 -7.41
N ARG A 113 -12.28 -12.93 -6.99
CA ARG A 113 -12.06 -14.38 -6.78
C ARG A 113 -12.59 -15.18 -7.96
N TYR A 114 -11.86 -16.22 -8.34
CA TYR A 114 -12.36 -17.22 -9.29
C TYR A 114 -13.44 -18.10 -8.68
N PRO A 115 -14.31 -18.70 -9.50
CA PRO A 115 -15.23 -19.71 -9.01
C PRO A 115 -14.52 -20.82 -8.21
N PRO A 116 -15.17 -21.41 -7.16
CA PRO A 116 -16.52 -21.14 -6.68
C PRO A 116 -16.63 -19.94 -5.73
N LEU A 117 -15.52 -19.24 -5.40
CA LEU A 117 -15.49 -18.14 -4.40
C LEU A 117 -15.97 -16.80 -4.96
N GLY A 118 -16.05 -16.65 -6.28
CA GLY A 118 -16.49 -15.45 -6.98
C GLY A 118 -16.72 -15.72 -8.45
N GLN A 119 -16.73 -14.66 -9.26
CA GLN A 119 -17.03 -14.68 -10.68
C GLN A 119 -15.91 -14.06 -11.55
N ARG A 120 -14.69 -13.96 -11.04
CA ARG A 120 -13.56 -13.43 -11.81
C ARG A 120 -13.36 -14.23 -13.10
N GLY A 121 -13.23 -13.53 -14.23
CA GLY A 121 -12.86 -14.11 -15.51
C GLY A 121 -11.37 -14.45 -15.57
N LEU A 122 -11.03 -15.44 -16.39
CA LEU A 122 -9.65 -15.89 -16.57
C LEU A 122 -9.03 -15.24 -17.81
N GLY A 123 -7.93 -14.51 -17.63
CA GLY A 123 -7.14 -13.94 -18.72
C GLY A 123 -6.30 -14.98 -19.50
N GLY A 124 -6.26 -16.20 -19.02
CA GLY A 124 -5.59 -17.32 -19.66
C GLY A 124 -4.06 -17.24 -19.67
N SER A 125 -3.45 -18.00 -20.56
CA SER A 125 -1.98 -18.10 -20.69
C SER A 125 -1.29 -16.86 -21.25
N THR A 126 -2.05 -15.89 -21.73
CA THR A 126 -1.52 -14.62 -22.26
C THR A 126 -1.18 -13.63 -21.15
N CYS A 127 -1.75 -13.83 -19.96
CA CYS A 127 -1.53 -12.97 -18.80
C CYS A 127 -0.40 -13.48 -17.90
N PRO A 128 0.37 -12.60 -17.25
CA PRO A 128 1.45 -12.97 -16.33
C PRO A 128 1.06 -13.97 -15.26
N VAL A 129 -0.13 -13.86 -14.70
CA VAL A 129 -0.64 -14.77 -13.68
C VAL A 129 -0.78 -16.21 -14.18
N GLY A 130 -1.09 -16.39 -15.47
CA GLY A 130 -1.14 -17.72 -16.11
C GLY A 130 0.20 -18.16 -16.67
N LYS A 131 0.89 -17.25 -17.37
CA LYS A 131 2.10 -17.55 -18.14
C LYS A 131 3.35 -17.79 -17.28
N TYR A 132 3.57 -16.92 -16.31
CA TYR A 132 4.85 -16.92 -15.57
C TYR A 132 4.85 -17.81 -14.33
N LEU A 133 3.69 -18.25 -13.86
CA LEU A 133 3.60 -19.13 -12.69
C LEU A 133 3.75 -20.62 -13.05
N GLY A 134 3.71 -20.97 -14.38
CA GLY A 134 4.05 -22.31 -14.86
C GLY A 134 3.15 -23.42 -14.31
N TRP A 135 1.86 -23.16 -14.17
CA TRP A 135 0.92 -24.12 -13.61
C TRP A 135 0.65 -25.27 -14.57
N PRO A 136 0.85 -26.54 -14.14
CA PRO A 136 0.56 -27.69 -14.98
C PRO A 136 -0.94 -27.89 -15.20
N LYS A 137 -1.79 -27.42 -14.24
CA LYS A 137 -3.24 -27.55 -14.32
C LYS A 137 -3.90 -26.22 -13.97
N LEU A 138 -4.95 -25.87 -14.73
CA LEU A 138 -5.74 -24.67 -14.50
C LEU A 138 -6.40 -24.66 -13.13
N SER A 139 -6.87 -25.80 -12.65
CA SER A 139 -7.48 -25.91 -11.30
C SER A 139 -6.49 -25.57 -10.19
N GLU A 140 -5.23 -25.93 -10.34
CA GLU A 140 -4.18 -25.60 -9.37
C GLU A 140 -3.87 -24.10 -9.39
N GLN A 141 -3.82 -23.50 -10.57
CA GLN A 141 -3.67 -22.05 -10.73
C GLN A 141 -4.82 -21.30 -10.05
N ILE A 142 -6.06 -21.66 -10.33
CA ILE A 142 -7.25 -21.04 -9.73
C ILE A 142 -7.22 -21.13 -8.21
N ALA A 143 -6.97 -22.33 -7.67
CA ALA A 143 -6.89 -22.54 -6.24
C ALA A 143 -5.79 -21.69 -5.59
N HIS A 144 -4.61 -21.66 -6.19
CA HIS A 144 -3.49 -20.87 -5.69
C HIS A 144 -3.79 -19.36 -5.69
N VAL A 145 -4.26 -18.83 -6.81
CA VAL A 145 -4.58 -17.39 -6.91
C VAL A 145 -5.66 -17.00 -5.91
N ASN A 146 -6.72 -17.79 -5.77
CA ASN A 146 -7.74 -17.55 -4.78
C ASN A 146 -7.20 -17.55 -3.33
N GLN A 147 -6.19 -18.38 -3.03
CA GLN A 147 -5.58 -18.46 -1.71
C GLN A 147 -4.59 -17.31 -1.44
N GLN A 148 -3.86 -16.87 -2.46
CA GLN A 148 -2.72 -15.95 -2.28
C GLN A 148 -3.06 -14.49 -2.51
N LEU A 149 -4.14 -14.18 -3.22
CA LEU A 149 -4.57 -12.81 -3.45
C LEU A 149 -4.93 -12.12 -2.13
N VAL A 150 -4.39 -10.91 -1.92
CA VAL A 150 -4.74 -10.04 -0.79
C VAL A 150 -5.80 -9.04 -1.24
N VAL A 151 -6.88 -8.95 -0.48
CA VAL A 151 -7.94 -7.96 -0.69
C VAL A 151 -7.97 -7.00 0.49
N GLY A 152 -7.61 -5.75 0.21
CA GLY A 152 -7.70 -4.65 1.16
C GLY A 152 -8.86 -3.71 0.79
N ILE A 153 -9.47 -3.11 1.80
CA ILE A 153 -10.48 -2.07 1.64
C ILE A 153 -10.11 -0.83 2.44
N GLN A 154 -10.55 0.35 2.03
CA GLN A 154 -10.43 1.57 2.82
C GLN A 154 -11.72 1.86 3.59
N ILE A 155 -11.55 2.17 4.88
CA ILE A 155 -12.61 2.67 5.76
C ILE A 155 -12.38 4.16 5.94
N GLU A 156 -13.16 4.96 5.23
CA GLU A 156 -12.91 6.39 5.08
C GLU A 156 -14.19 7.22 4.96
N THR A 157 -15.35 6.62 5.20
CA THR A 157 -16.62 7.33 5.22
C THR A 157 -17.36 7.10 6.54
N ALA A 158 -18.23 8.03 6.91
CA ALA A 158 -19.05 7.91 8.12
C ALA A 158 -19.99 6.69 8.06
N GLU A 159 -20.49 6.38 6.87
CA GLU A 159 -21.35 5.23 6.61
C GLU A 159 -20.59 3.93 6.83
N ALA A 160 -19.36 3.82 6.29
CA ALA A 160 -18.51 2.65 6.50
C ALA A 160 -18.18 2.44 7.98
N LEU A 161 -17.91 3.51 8.71
CA LEU A 161 -17.66 3.44 10.15
C LEU A 161 -18.90 2.95 10.92
N ALA A 162 -20.08 3.40 10.53
CA ALA A 162 -21.34 2.99 11.17
C ALA A 162 -21.70 1.51 10.90
N ASP A 163 -21.32 0.98 9.73
CA ASP A 163 -21.62 -0.40 9.28
C ASP A 163 -20.38 -1.32 9.32
N ILE A 164 -19.34 -0.95 10.07
CA ILE A 164 -18.02 -1.60 9.99
C ILE A 164 -18.06 -3.09 10.29
N ASP A 165 -18.87 -3.51 11.25
CA ASP A 165 -19.00 -4.94 11.62
C ASP A 165 -19.59 -5.76 10.48
N ASN A 166 -20.61 -5.24 9.79
CA ASN A 166 -21.22 -5.93 8.65
C ASN A 166 -20.25 -5.98 7.46
N ILE A 167 -19.55 -4.89 7.18
CA ILE A 167 -18.55 -4.83 6.10
C ILE A 167 -17.43 -5.84 6.34
N LEU A 168 -16.81 -5.82 7.53
CA LEU A 168 -15.68 -6.68 7.83
C LEU A 168 -16.06 -8.15 8.06
N SER A 169 -17.35 -8.45 8.24
CA SER A 169 -17.82 -9.85 8.32
C SER A 169 -17.86 -10.56 6.96
N VAL A 170 -17.62 -9.84 5.85
CA VAL A 170 -17.56 -10.43 4.50
C VAL A 170 -16.32 -11.31 4.37
N PRO A 171 -16.45 -12.61 4.08
CA PRO A 171 -15.30 -13.50 3.97
C PRO A 171 -14.40 -13.11 2.80
N GLY A 172 -13.10 -13.10 3.02
CA GLY A 172 -12.11 -12.85 1.97
C GLY A 172 -11.53 -11.44 1.96
N ILE A 173 -11.99 -10.54 2.83
CA ILE A 173 -11.30 -9.28 3.15
C ILE A 173 -10.10 -9.60 4.04
N ASP A 174 -8.92 -9.13 3.67
CA ASP A 174 -7.66 -9.43 4.35
C ASP A 174 -7.15 -8.27 5.20
N MET A 175 -7.40 -7.04 4.77
CA MET A 175 -7.01 -5.83 5.50
C MET A 175 -8.01 -4.70 5.31
N ALA A 176 -8.07 -3.82 6.31
CA ALA A 176 -8.86 -2.60 6.27
C ALA A 176 -7.98 -1.42 6.68
N VAL A 177 -7.83 -0.44 5.78
CA VAL A 177 -6.95 0.71 5.96
C VAL A 177 -7.78 1.97 6.16
N VAL A 178 -7.45 2.73 7.19
CA VAL A 178 -8.10 4.03 7.46
C VAL A 178 -7.63 5.07 6.45
N GLY A 179 -8.56 5.65 5.70
CA GLY A 179 -8.33 6.85 4.89
C GLY A 179 -8.52 8.09 5.76
N ASN A 180 -7.42 8.62 6.29
CA ASN A 180 -7.44 9.65 7.35
C ASN A 180 -8.20 10.91 6.95
N ASP A 181 -7.90 11.42 5.76
CA ASP A 181 -8.43 12.70 5.29
C ASP A 181 -9.93 12.59 5.05
N ASP A 182 -10.35 11.63 4.23
CA ASP A 182 -11.76 11.41 3.91
C ASP A 182 -12.59 11.04 5.15
N LEU A 183 -12.06 10.22 6.04
CA LEU A 183 -12.74 9.88 7.30
C LEU A 183 -12.94 11.13 8.16
N SER A 184 -11.91 11.95 8.32
CA SER A 184 -12.01 13.19 9.11
C SER A 184 -12.97 14.20 8.49
N ILE A 185 -12.98 14.32 7.15
CA ILE A 185 -13.93 15.13 6.40
C ILE A 185 -15.36 14.61 6.62
N GLY A 186 -15.58 13.30 6.44
CA GLY A 186 -16.89 12.66 6.64
C GLY A 186 -17.43 12.80 8.07
N MET A 187 -16.54 12.92 9.05
CA MET A 187 -16.88 13.18 10.45
C MET A 187 -17.11 14.67 10.77
N GLY A 188 -16.94 15.59 9.82
CA GLY A 188 -17.07 17.03 10.00
C GLY A 188 -15.94 17.67 10.83
N ILE A 189 -14.76 17.04 10.84
CA ILE A 189 -13.54 17.49 11.54
C ILE A 189 -12.31 17.38 10.62
N PRO A 190 -12.32 18.03 9.42
CA PRO A 190 -11.32 17.82 8.39
C PRO A 190 -9.90 18.09 8.91
N GLY A 191 -9.00 17.09 8.73
CA GLY A 191 -7.60 17.15 9.10
C GLY A 191 -7.30 17.12 10.61
N GLN A 192 -8.31 17.06 11.50
CA GLN A 192 -8.11 17.03 12.94
C GLN A 192 -7.89 15.60 13.45
N LEU A 193 -6.72 15.02 13.13
CA LEU A 193 -6.41 13.62 13.43
C LEU A 193 -6.10 13.34 14.91
N ASP A 194 -5.93 14.37 15.71
CA ASP A 194 -5.79 14.34 17.18
C ASP A 194 -7.13 14.52 17.91
N HIS A 195 -8.20 14.84 17.17
CA HIS A 195 -9.52 15.06 17.76
C HIS A 195 -10.04 13.77 18.43
N PRO A 196 -10.60 13.83 19.68
CA PRO A 196 -11.04 12.64 20.41
C PRO A 196 -12.03 11.75 19.64
N ARG A 197 -12.92 12.34 18.83
CA ARG A 197 -13.86 11.61 17.98
C ARG A 197 -13.14 10.80 16.91
N TYR A 198 -12.08 11.37 16.28
CA TYR A 198 -11.29 10.67 15.28
C TYR A 198 -10.51 9.52 15.93
N LEU A 199 -9.81 9.76 17.03
CA LEU A 199 -9.07 8.72 17.74
C LEU A 199 -9.99 7.56 18.14
N LYS A 200 -11.20 7.86 18.63
CA LYS A 200 -12.21 6.84 18.97
C LYS A 200 -12.69 6.06 17.74
N ALA A 201 -12.88 6.71 16.60
CA ALA A 201 -13.25 6.07 15.35
C ALA A 201 -12.18 5.06 14.90
N VAL A 202 -10.91 5.46 14.93
CA VAL A 202 -9.79 4.57 14.57
C VAL A 202 -9.69 3.39 15.53
N GLU A 203 -9.89 3.60 16.84
CA GLU A 203 -9.94 2.51 17.84
C GLU A 203 -11.11 1.55 17.57
N THR A 204 -12.25 2.06 17.15
CA THR A 204 -13.41 1.24 16.74
C THR A 204 -13.08 0.38 15.53
N ILE A 205 -12.40 0.94 14.53
CA ILE A 205 -11.95 0.19 13.36
C ILE A 205 -10.97 -0.93 13.75
N ILE A 206 -9.99 -0.63 14.61
CA ILE A 206 -9.04 -1.64 15.11
C ILE A 206 -9.78 -2.78 15.83
N ALA A 207 -10.75 -2.45 16.67
CA ALA A 207 -11.53 -3.45 17.41
C ALA A 207 -12.35 -4.34 16.48
N ALA A 208 -13.02 -3.75 15.48
CA ALA A 208 -13.77 -4.48 14.47
C ALA A 208 -12.86 -5.38 13.61
N CYS A 209 -11.71 -4.87 13.17
CA CYS A 209 -10.71 -5.66 12.45
C CYS A 209 -10.27 -6.89 13.26
N ARG A 210 -9.96 -6.71 14.54
CA ARG A 210 -9.58 -7.80 15.44
C ARG A 210 -10.69 -8.85 15.58
N LYS A 211 -11.94 -8.40 15.72
CA LYS A 211 -13.12 -9.27 15.83
C LYS A 211 -13.29 -10.17 14.61
N HIS A 212 -13.02 -9.64 13.42
CA HIS A 212 -13.24 -10.34 12.14
C HIS A 212 -11.97 -10.97 11.56
N GLY A 213 -10.83 -10.90 12.23
CA GLY A 213 -9.55 -11.45 11.74
C GLY A 213 -8.98 -10.70 10.53
N VAL A 214 -9.35 -9.42 10.36
CA VAL A 214 -8.88 -8.52 9.31
C VAL A 214 -7.70 -7.70 9.83
N LEU A 215 -6.67 -7.48 9.02
CA LEU A 215 -5.48 -6.73 9.43
C LEU A 215 -5.74 -5.21 9.35
N PRO A 216 -5.66 -4.46 10.48
CA PRO A 216 -5.92 -3.02 10.46
C PRO A 216 -4.71 -2.23 9.96
N GLY A 217 -4.97 -1.20 9.16
CA GLY A 217 -3.96 -0.31 8.61
C GLY A 217 -4.34 1.17 8.70
N ILE A 218 -3.34 2.05 8.57
CA ILE A 218 -3.50 3.50 8.58
C ILE A 218 -2.38 4.17 7.76
N ALA A 219 -2.66 5.34 7.18
CA ALA A 219 -1.64 6.15 6.53
C ALA A 219 -0.85 6.98 7.57
N GLY A 220 0.45 7.19 7.32
CA GLY A 220 1.32 8.03 8.12
C GLY A 220 2.68 7.39 8.39
N GLY A 221 3.75 8.19 8.18
CA GLY A 221 5.16 7.75 8.29
C GLY A 221 5.94 8.40 9.43
N ASP A 222 5.32 9.27 10.23
CA ASP A 222 5.98 9.81 11.42
C ASP A 222 6.24 8.69 12.44
N PRO A 223 7.47 8.53 12.94
CA PRO A 223 7.80 7.44 13.87
C PRO A 223 6.97 7.41 15.16
N THR A 224 6.55 8.60 15.66
CA THR A 224 5.72 8.69 16.87
C THR A 224 4.29 8.23 16.58
N TRP A 225 3.75 8.65 15.42
CA TRP A 225 2.46 8.21 14.91
C TRP A 225 2.41 6.69 14.70
N VAL A 226 3.41 6.13 14.00
CA VAL A 226 3.52 4.70 13.75
C VAL A 226 3.57 3.91 15.06
N ARG A 227 4.39 4.34 16.01
CA ARG A 227 4.49 3.69 17.33
C ARG A 227 3.18 3.73 18.07
N TYR A 228 2.53 4.90 18.17
CA TYR A 228 1.27 5.09 18.86
C TYR A 228 0.18 4.13 18.36
N TRP A 229 -0.01 4.07 17.04
CA TRP A 229 -1.04 3.22 16.46
C TRP A 229 -0.67 1.73 16.44
N ARG A 230 0.61 1.39 16.27
CA ARG A 230 1.09 0.02 16.38
C ARG A 230 0.80 -0.55 17.78
N ASP A 231 1.05 0.23 18.82
CA ASP A 231 0.83 -0.19 20.22
C ASP A 231 -0.68 -0.36 20.52
N LYS A 232 -1.56 0.33 19.78
CA LYS A 232 -3.02 0.12 19.82
C LYS A 232 -3.50 -1.05 18.93
N GLY A 233 -2.64 -1.62 18.12
CA GLY A 233 -2.95 -2.81 17.33
C GLY A 233 -2.94 -2.64 15.82
N MET A 234 -2.65 -1.44 15.28
CA MET A 234 -2.38 -1.27 13.85
C MET A 234 -1.21 -2.12 13.40
N ARG A 235 -1.28 -2.59 12.15
CA ARG A 235 -0.25 -3.43 11.57
C ARG A 235 0.21 -2.99 10.19
N VAL A 236 -0.63 -2.34 9.40
CA VAL A 236 -0.25 -1.84 8.07
C VAL A 236 -0.10 -0.32 8.12
N PHE A 237 1.05 0.18 7.68
CA PHE A 237 1.34 1.61 7.65
C PHE A 237 1.72 2.04 6.24
N TRP A 238 0.94 2.91 5.63
CA TRP A 238 1.32 3.63 4.41
C TRP A 238 2.24 4.79 4.83
N CYS A 239 3.54 4.49 4.94
CA CYS A 239 4.46 5.34 5.66
C CYS A 239 5.31 6.26 4.76
N ALA A 240 5.20 6.13 3.45
CA ALA A 240 5.86 7.02 2.49
C ALA A 240 5.05 7.12 1.20
N ALA A 241 5.09 8.26 0.58
CA ALA A 241 4.68 8.47 -0.80
C ALA A 241 5.84 9.11 -1.57
N ASP A 242 6.10 8.67 -2.79
CA ASP A 242 7.24 9.10 -3.61
C ASP A 242 7.33 10.62 -3.72
N VAL A 243 6.25 11.27 -4.16
CA VAL A 243 6.18 12.73 -4.35
C VAL A 243 6.33 13.49 -3.03
N VAL A 244 5.72 13.02 -1.95
CA VAL A 244 5.81 13.66 -0.63
C VAL A 244 7.23 13.57 -0.08
N SER A 245 7.84 12.39 -0.18
CA SER A 245 9.22 12.16 0.27
C SER A 245 10.22 13.04 -0.47
N MET A 246 10.07 13.15 -1.80
CA MET A 246 10.90 14.02 -2.63
C MET A 246 10.71 15.50 -2.29
N TRP A 247 9.46 15.92 -2.10
CA TRP A 247 9.13 17.30 -1.72
C TRP A 247 9.76 17.68 -0.37
N ASP A 248 9.60 16.86 0.65
CA ASP A 248 10.12 17.11 1.98
C ASP A 248 11.65 17.14 2.01
N ALA A 249 12.30 16.20 1.33
CA ALA A 249 13.76 16.18 1.21
C ALA A 249 14.27 17.44 0.51
N SER A 250 13.62 17.86 -0.57
CA SER A 250 13.99 19.05 -1.34
C SER A 250 13.80 20.33 -0.52
N ARG A 251 12.68 20.47 0.18
CA ARG A 251 12.43 21.64 1.06
C ARG A 251 13.46 21.75 2.19
N LYS A 252 13.74 20.64 2.86
CA LYS A 252 14.75 20.59 3.94
C LYS A 252 16.14 20.93 3.41
N GLY A 253 16.52 20.39 2.25
CA GLY A 253 17.80 20.63 1.63
C GLY A 253 18.00 22.10 1.25
N ILE A 254 17.05 22.71 0.54
CA ILE A 254 17.18 24.11 0.12
C ILE A 254 17.14 25.10 1.31
N ALA A 255 16.33 24.81 2.33
CA ALA A 255 16.27 25.63 3.54
C ALA A 255 17.62 25.61 4.30
N ALA A 256 18.25 24.44 4.41
CA ALA A 256 19.56 24.32 5.04
C ALA A 256 20.65 25.10 4.27
N ILE A 257 20.65 25.02 2.94
CA ILE A 257 21.59 25.78 2.09
C ILE A 257 21.37 27.28 2.26
N ARG A 258 20.13 27.77 2.16
CA ARG A 258 19.82 29.20 2.33
C ARG A 258 20.23 29.70 3.72
N GLY A 259 19.90 28.96 4.77
CA GLY A 259 20.33 29.33 6.13
C GLY A 259 21.84 29.39 6.30
N SER A 260 22.61 28.55 5.60
CA SER A 260 24.08 28.65 5.62
C SER A 260 24.65 29.85 4.85
N LEU A 261 23.98 30.30 3.80
CA LEU A 261 24.37 31.49 3.05
C LEU A 261 24.07 32.80 3.80
N ASP A 262 23.00 32.81 4.60
CA ASP A 262 22.60 33.95 5.44
C ASP A 262 23.45 34.06 6.71
N ALA A 263 24.20 33.05 7.09
CA ALA A 263 25.06 33.04 8.24
C ALA A 263 26.25 34.00 8.08
N LYS A 264 26.42 34.98 8.98
CA LYS A 264 27.46 35.99 8.94
C LYS A 264 28.90 35.47 9.16
N ALA A 265 29.11 34.23 9.51
CA ALA A 265 30.44 33.65 9.71
C ALA A 265 30.89 32.93 8.45
N SER A 266 32.08 33.30 7.93
CA SER A 266 32.72 32.51 6.88
C SER A 266 33.00 31.09 7.40
N PRO A 267 32.49 30.04 6.78
CA PRO A 267 32.78 28.69 7.18
C PRO A 267 34.28 28.44 7.02
N LYS A 268 34.91 27.77 7.99
CA LYS A 268 36.22 27.15 7.77
C LYS A 268 36.07 26.23 6.56
N SER A 269 37.09 26.23 5.67
CA SER A 269 37.09 25.45 4.44
C SER A 269 36.52 24.05 4.70
N PRO A 270 35.48 23.60 3.95
CA PRO A 270 34.95 22.23 4.07
C PRO A 270 35.97 21.19 3.61
N PHE A 271 37.09 21.60 3.03
CA PHE A 271 38.21 20.78 2.57
C PHE A 271 39.42 20.83 3.53
N GLY A 272 39.32 21.44 4.74
CA GLY A 272 40.31 21.39 5.80
C GLY A 272 40.48 19.94 6.34
N ALA A 273 41.71 19.58 6.69
CA ALA A 273 42.17 18.25 7.08
C ALA A 273 41.14 17.46 7.95
N GLY A 274 40.35 16.60 7.32
CA GLY A 274 39.30 15.82 7.95
C GLY A 274 38.01 15.87 7.15
N SER A 275 38.05 15.40 5.88
CA SER A 275 36.79 15.20 5.14
C SER A 275 35.85 14.31 5.95
N PRO A 276 34.56 14.67 6.10
CA PRO A 276 33.60 13.81 6.80
C PRO A 276 33.56 12.45 6.12
N LYS A 277 33.76 11.39 6.88
CA LYS A 277 33.63 9.99 6.44
C LYS A 277 32.17 9.60 6.15
N THR A 278 31.37 10.49 5.61
CA THR A 278 29.93 10.29 5.38
C THR A 278 29.51 10.41 3.92
N ALA A 279 30.41 10.21 2.98
CA ALA A 279 29.97 9.69 1.69
C ALA A 279 29.78 8.16 1.88
N ARG A 280 28.61 7.72 2.31
CA ARG A 280 28.20 6.34 2.12
C ARG A 280 28.28 6.07 0.62
N ARG A 281 29.37 5.41 0.20
CA ARG A 281 29.42 4.78 -1.11
C ARG A 281 28.25 3.80 -1.16
N ILE A 282 27.30 4.08 -2.03
CA ILE A 282 26.32 3.07 -2.43
C ILE A 282 27.17 1.91 -2.97
N ARG A 283 27.28 0.84 -2.21
CA ARG A 283 27.90 -0.39 -2.67
C ARG A 283 26.85 -1.11 -3.48
N TYR A 284 26.98 -1.05 -4.79
CA TYR A 284 26.32 -2.01 -5.66
C TYR A 284 26.92 -3.39 -5.31
N SER A 285 26.15 -4.25 -4.66
CA SER A 285 26.49 -5.67 -4.53
C SER A 285 26.47 -6.29 -5.92
N LYS A 286 27.58 -6.94 -6.27
CA LYS A 286 27.70 -7.72 -7.51
C LYS A 286 26.81 -8.95 -7.44
#